data_05fd8ddbef1073c03986abccfafbf794
#
_entry.id   05fd8ddbef1073c03986abccfafbf794
#
_cell.length_a   1.000
_cell.length_b   1.000
_cell.length_c   1.000
_cell.angle_alpha   90.00
_cell.angle_beta   90.00
_cell.angle_gamma   90.00
#
_symmetry.space_group_name_H-M   'P 1'
#
loop_
_entity.id
_entity.type
_entity.pdbx_description
1 polymer ?
#
loop_
_entity_poly.entity_id
_entity_poly.type
_entity_poly.pdbx_seq_one_letter_code
_entity_poly.pdbx_strand_id
1 'polypeptide(L)'
;MINKTRIIWLNGAFEVGKTTAAETLVKIIPHSFLFDPEVAEGYINHVIPDDIKYSDFQDHYEWRMINRMMINKLLQQYTGIIIIPMTITNEDYFYEITKDIDSAAIKNFLLAADRKTLESRLIKRGDNIDSWPHQQIERCLKAFNNTLIYQVIDTSNKEIDEIVSSILIEIN
;
A
#
# COMPACT_ATOMS: atom_id res chain seq x y z
N MET A 1 21.12 -17.17 6.93
CA MET A 1 19.87 -16.83 7.66
C MET A 1 18.73 -16.99 6.69
N ILE A 2 17.67 -17.75 7.04
CA ILE A 2 16.50 -17.91 6.19
C ILE A 2 15.83 -16.54 6.13
N ASN A 3 15.70 -15.98 4.94
CA ASN A 3 14.97 -14.72 4.74
C ASN A 3 13.52 -14.91 5.25
N LYS A 4 13.18 -14.22 6.35
CA LYS A 4 11.90 -14.38 7.06
C LYS A 4 10.79 -13.55 6.41
N THR A 5 11.13 -12.71 5.44
CA THR A 5 10.19 -11.82 4.76
C THR A 5 9.16 -12.61 3.96
N ARG A 6 7.89 -12.40 4.29
CA ARG A 6 6.72 -13.01 3.62
C ARG A 6 5.82 -11.97 2.98
N ILE A 7 5.88 -10.73 3.49
CA ILE A 7 5.10 -9.61 2.99
C ILE A 7 6.03 -8.44 2.71
N ILE A 8 5.87 -7.84 1.55
CA ILE A 8 6.41 -6.52 1.20
C ILE A 8 5.21 -5.58 1.11
N TRP A 9 5.06 -4.72 2.11
CA TRP A 9 3.98 -3.72 2.14
C TRP A 9 4.51 -2.38 1.61
N LEU A 10 3.89 -1.87 0.55
CA LEU A 10 4.21 -0.58 -0.03
C LEU A 10 3.12 0.42 0.33
N ASN A 11 3.36 1.28 1.31
CA ASN A 11 2.49 2.39 1.67
C ASN A 11 2.95 3.69 1.00
N GLY A 12 2.12 4.72 1.02
CA GLY A 12 2.43 6.04 0.49
C GLY A 12 1.20 6.72 -0.10
N ALA A 13 1.32 7.99 -0.41
CA ALA A 13 0.25 8.79 -1.00
C ALA A 13 -0.18 8.26 -2.38
N PHE A 14 -1.32 8.77 -2.87
CA PHE A 14 -1.75 8.51 -4.25
C PHE A 14 -0.69 9.04 -5.22
N GLU A 15 -0.49 8.35 -6.35
CA GLU A 15 0.51 8.66 -7.40
C GLU A 15 1.99 8.67 -6.95
N VAL A 16 2.29 8.14 -5.78
CA VAL A 16 3.70 7.99 -5.35
C VAL A 16 4.42 6.83 -6.06
N GLY A 17 3.69 5.97 -6.79
CA GLY A 17 4.25 4.87 -7.58
C GLY A 17 4.14 3.48 -6.95
N LYS A 18 3.31 3.27 -5.93
CA LYS A 18 3.13 1.97 -5.25
C LYS A 18 2.79 0.83 -6.19
N THR A 19 1.76 1.02 -7.02
CA THR A 19 1.26 -0.03 -7.95
C THR A 19 2.34 -0.41 -8.95
N THR A 20 2.98 0.58 -9.58
CA THR A 20 4.05 0.35 -10.55
C THR A 20 5.25 -0.37 -9.91
N ALA A 21 5.64 0.02 -8.68
CA ALA A 21 6.70 -0.66 -7.94
C ALA A 21 6.31 -2.11 -7.61
N ALA A 22 5.08 -2.34 -7.16
CA ALA A 22 4.58 -3.67 -6.83
C ALA A 22 4.55 -4.60 -8.05
N GLU A 23 4.04 -4.13 -9.19
CA GLU A 23 4.03 -4.88 -10.45
C GLU A 23 5.44 -5.20 -10.96
N THR A 24 6.38 -4.26 -10.78
CA THR A 24 7.78 -4.48 -11.16
C THR A 24 8.45 -5.49 -10.23
N LEU A 25 8.21 -5.41 -8.93
CA LEU A 25 8.73 -6.39 -7.95
C LEU A 25 8.22 -7.80 -8.23
N VAL A 26 6.94 -7.97 -8.59
CA VAL A 26 6.38 -9.28 -8.95
C VAL A 26 7.07 -9.90 -10.17
N LYS A 27 7.51 -9.09 -11.12
CA LYS A 27 8.25 -9.58 -12.30
C LYS A 27 9.69 -10.00 -11.98
N ILE A 28 10.29 -9.40 -10.94
CA ILE A 28 11.70 -9.60 -10.56
C ILE A 28 11.84 -10.68 -9.49
N ILE A 29 10.95 -10.70 -8.48
CA ILE A 29 11.03 -11.63 -7.36
C ILE A 29 10.38 -12.96 -7.76
N PRO A 30 11.15 -14.05 -7.90
CA PRO A 30 10.59 -15.35 -8.21
C PRO A 30 9.58 -15.79 -7.13
N HIS A 31 8.51 -16.43 -7.55
CA HIS A 31 7.48 -16.95 -6.66
C HIS A 31 6.90 -15.87 -5.75
N SER A 32 6.48 -14.73 -6.34
CA SER A 32 5.80 -13.64 -5.66
C SER A 32 4.37 -13.46 -6.18
N PHE A 33 3.52 -12.83 -5.40
CA PHE A 33 2.11 -12.58 -5.71
C PHE A 33 1.73 -11.15 -5.35
N LEU A 34 1.06 -10.46 -6.28
CA LEU A 34 0.47 -9.15 -6.04
C LEU A 34 -0.89 -9.35 -5.35
N PHE A 35 -1.01 -8.89 -4.12
CA PHE A 35 -2.29 -8.80 -3.42
C PHE A 35 -2.71 -7.34 -3.33
N ASP A 36 -3.80 -6.99 -4.00
CA ASP A 36 -4.36 -5.63 -4.01
C ASP A 36 -5.57 -5.53 -3.08
N PRO A 37 -5.45 -4.88 -1.92
CA PRO A 37 -6.56 -4.69 -0.98
C PRO A 37 -7.70 -3.83 -1.54
N GLU A 38 -7.45 -2.97 -2.52
CA GLU A 38 -8.46 -2.11 -3.14
C GLU A 38 -9.53 -2.91 -3.90
N VAL A 39 -9.22 -4.14 -4.33
CA VAL A 39 -10.23 -5.04 -4.95
C VAL A 39 -11.44 -5.26 -4.03
N ALA A 40 -11.22 -5.34 -2.71
CA ALA A 40 -12.30 -5.49 -1.74
C ALA A 40 -13.18 -4.23 -1.63
N GLU A 41 -12.67 -3.04 -1.97
CA GLU A 41 -13.45 -1.81 -2.05
C GLU A 41 -14.57 -1.93 -3.08
N GLY A 42 -14.27 -2.45 -4.28
CA GLY A 42 -15.26 -2.65 -5.33
C GLY A 42 -16.44 -3.53 -4.84
N TYR A 43 -16.14 -4.60 -4.10
CA TYR A 43 -17.16 -5.44 -3.50
C TYR A 43 -17.99 -4.67 -2.45
N ILE A 44 -17.34 -3.99 -1.51
CA ILE A 44 -18.01 -3.19 -0.46
C ILE A 44 -18.93 -2.13 -1.08
N ASN A 45 -18.43 -1.40 -2.07
CA ASN A 45 -19.19 -0.37 -2.75
C ASN A 45 -20.42 -0.91 -3.51
N HIS A 46 -20.37 -2.17 -3.94
CA HIS A 46 -21.48 -2.80 -4.64
C HIS A 46 -22.59 -3.32 -3.70
N VAL A 47 -22.20 -3.82 -2.53
CA VAL A 47 -23.15 -4.51 -1.62
C VAL A 47 -23.70 -3.62 -0.51
N ILE A 48 -23.06 -2.49 -0.21
CA ILE A 48 -23.51 -1.56 0.84
C ILE A 48 -24.38 -0.46 0.21
N PRO A 49 -25.59 -0.22 0.71
CA PRO A 49 -26.46 0.90 0.29
C PRO A 49 -25.79 2.26 0.51
N ASP A 50 -26.05 3.22 -0.39
CA ASP A 50 -25.37 4.53 -0.38
C ASP A 50 -25.61 5.34 0.90
N ASP A 51 -26.75 5.16 1.57
CA ASP A 51 -27.09 5.87 2.81
C ASP A 51 -26.30 5.45 4.04
N ILE A 52 -25.57 4.32 3.96
CA ILE A 52 -24.70 3.82 5.03
C ILE A 52 -23.25 3.64 4.61
N LYS A 53 -22.86 4.11 3.41
CA LYS A 53 -21.48 4.12 2.96
C LYS A 53 -20.67 5.21 3.65
N TYR A 54 -19.44 4.86 4.02
CA TYR A 54 -18.44 5.86 4.43
C TYR A 54 -17.79 6.50 3.20
N SER A 55 -17.30 7.72 3.37
CA SER A 55 -16.59 8.45 2.31
C SER A 55 -15.20 7.86 2.01
N ASP A 56 -14.61 7.17 2.98
CA ASP A 56 -13.39 6.38 2.82
C ASP A 56 -13.73 4.91 3.07
N PHE A 57 -13.47 4.05 2.10
CA PHE A 57 -13.74 2.62 2.21
C PHE A 57 -12.97 1.95 3.35
N GLN A 58 -11.84 2.53 3.78
CA GLN A 58 -11.05 2.02 4.91
C GLN A 58 -11.79 2.15 6.25
N ASP A 59 -12.77 3.07 6.35
CA ASP A 59 -13.62 3.21 7.54
C ASP A 59 -14.60 2.05 7.70
N HIS A 60 -14.87 1.29 6.63
CA HIS A 60 -15.64 0.06 6.73
C HIS A 60 -14.82 -1.03 7.44
N TYR A 61 -15.32 -1.48 8.59
CA TYR A 61 -14.73 -2.59 9.33
C TYR A 61 -14.62 -3.86 8.47
N GLU A 62 -15.65 -4.11 7.65
CA GLU A 62 -15.75 -5.26 6.75
C GLU A 62 -14.59 -5.26 5.74
N TRP A 63 -14.21 -4.11 5.20
CA TRP A 63 -13.06 -4.00 4.29
C TRP A 63 -11.77 -4.46 4.98
N ARG A 64 -11.53 -3.98 6.21
CA ARG A 64 -10.35 -4.36 6.99
C ARG A 64 -10.33 -5.85 7.31
N MET A 65 -11.49 -6.41 7.66
CA MET A 65 -11.63 -7.84 8.00
C MET A 65 -11.45 -8.74 6.77
N ILE A 66 -12.00 -8.39 5.61
CA ILE A 66 -11.81 -9.14 4.36
C ILE A 66 -10.31 -9.21 4.04
N ASN A 67 -9.63 -8.07 4.05
CA ASN A 67 -8.19 -8.01 3.75
C ASN A 67 -7.37 -8.82 4.75
N ARG A 68 -7.66 -8.70 6.07
CA ARG A 68 -7.01 -9.51 7.10
C ARG A 68 -7.19 -11.01 6.86
N MET A 69 -8.41 -11.46 6.59
CA MET A 69 -8.71 -12.87 6.32
C MET A 69 -7.96 -13.39 5.10
N MET A 70 -7.96 -12.61 4.01
CA MET A 70 -7.29 -13.00 2.77
C MET A 70 -5.78 -13.05 2.89
N ILE A 71 -5.15 -12.07 3.55
CA ILE A 71 -3.71 -12.07 3.81
C ILE A 71 -3.32 -13.28 4.67
N ASN A 72 -4.06 -13.57 5.75
CA ASN A 72 -3.80 -14.75 6.59
C ASN A 72 -3.97 -16.05 5.79
N LYS A 73 -4.99 -16.16 4.94
CA LYS A 73 -5.18 -17.30 4.04
C LYS A 73 -3.99 -17.50 3.11
N LEU A 74 -3.49 -16.43 2.51
CA LEU A 74 -2.32 -16.47 1.65
C LEU A 74 -1.07 -16.91 2.43
N LEU A 75 -0.83 -16.35 3.61
CA LEU A 75 0.32 -16.73 4.44
C LEU A 75 0.34 -18.19 4.86
N GLN A 76 -0.85 -18.79 5.02
CA GLN A 76 -0.99 -20.21 5.41
C GLN A 76 -0.74 -21.17 4.24
N GLN A 77 -1.07 -20.80 3.02
CA GLN A 77 -1.12 -21.72 1.87
C GLN A 77 -0.20 -21.36 0.70
N TYR A 78 0.17 -20.10 0.57
CA TYR A 78 1.11 -19.65 -0.45
C TYR A 78 2.50 -19.52 0.17
N THR A 79 3.51 -20.13 -0.39
CA THR A 79 4.87 -20.16 0.18
C THR A 79 5.77 -19.04 -0.30
N GLY A 80 5.34 -18.26 -1.30
CA GLY A 80 6.08 -17.14 -1.87
C GLY A 80 5.94 -15.83 -1.10
N ILE A 81 6.45 -14.76 -1.67
CA ILE A 81 6.36 -13.39 -1.15
C ILE A 81 5.06 -12.74 -1.64
N ILE A 82 4.33 -12.10 -0.73
CA ILE A 82 3.11 -11.35 -1.01
C ILE A 82 3.49 -9.87 -1.05
N ILE A 83 3.19 -9.19 -2.16
CA ILE A 83 3.47 -7.77 -2.37
C ILE A 83 2.14 -7.02 -2.31
N ILE A 84 2.05 -6.04 -1.39
CA ILE A 84 0.80 -5.34 -1.06
C ILE A 84 0.99 -3.83 -1.26
N PRO A 85 0.55 -3.25 -2.39
CA PRO A 85 0.50 -1.81 -2.58
C PRO A 85 -0.81 -1.26 -1.98
N MET A 86 -0.73 -0.49 -0.90
CA MET A 86 -1.93 0.09 -0.29
C MET A 86 -1.62 1.37 0.47
N THR A 87 -2.40 2.43 0.24
CA THR A 87 -2.38 3.63 1.07
C THR A 87 -3.16 3.37 2.35
N ILE A 88 -2.49 3.33 3.51
CA ILE A 88 -3.14 3.31 4.82
C ILE A 88 -2.54 4.43 5.66
N THR A 89 -3.36 5.41 6.00
CA THR A 89 -2.97 6.59 6.79
C THR A 89 -3.27 6.46 8.28
N ASN A 90 -4.08 5.47 8.67
CA ASN A 90 -4.44 5.18 10.06
C ASN A 90 -3.69 3.94 10.54
N GLU A 91 -2.84 4.11 11.56
CA GLU A 91 -2.02 3.03 12.14
C GLU A 91 -2.88 1.94 12.80
N ASP A 92 -4.03 2.31 13.40
CA ASP A 92 -4.96 1.33 13.99
C ASP A 92 -5.55 0.41 12.90
N TYR A 93 -5.86 0.94 11.72
CA TYR A 93 -6.36 0.14 10.59
C TYR A 93 -5.28 -0.81 10.06
N PHE A 94 -4.04 -0.33 9.96
CA PHE A 94 -2.91 -1.19 9.60
C PHE A 94 -2.74 -2.32 10.63
N TYR A 95 -2.81 -1.98 11.92
CA TYR A 95 -2.72 -2.97 13.00
C TYR A 95 -3.89 -3.97 12.94
N GLU A 96 -5.14 -3.53 12.75
CA GLU A 96 -6.29 -4.43 12.62
C GLU A 96 -6.12 -5.45 11.50
N ILE A 97 -5.52 -5.06 10.36
CA ILE A 97 -5.27 -5.94 9.23
C ILE A 97 -4.12 -6.91 9.52
N THR A 98 -3.09 -6.48 10.25
CA THR A 98 -1.82 -7.21 10.36
C THR A 98 -1.58 -7.88 11.73
N LYS A 99 -2.46 -7.70 12.72
CA LYS A 99 -2.23 -8.13 14.13
C LYS A 99 -2.00 -9.64 14.34
N ASP A 100 -2.40 -10.48 13.40
CA ASP A 100 -2.17 -11.92 13.47
C ASP A 100 -0.87 -12.36 12.77
N ILE A 101 -0.12 -11.41 12.21
CA ILE A 101 1.07 -11.67 11.42
C ILE A 101 2.30 -11.36 12.27
N ASP A 102 3.29 -12.26 12.25
CA ASP A 102 4.60 -11.98 12.86
C ASP A 102 5.20 -10.72 12.19
N SER A 103 5.43 -9.68 12.96
CA SER A 103 5.98 -8.42 12.44
C SER A 103 7.32 -8.60 11.73
N ALA A 104 8.11 -9.61 12.12
CA ALA A 104 9.35 -9.95 11.44
C ALA A 104 9.14 -10.54 10.03
N ALA A 105 7.92 -10.95 9.69
CA ALA A 105 7.58 -11.43 8.36
C ALA A 105 7.16 -10.29 7.41
N ILE A 106 6.95 -9.07 7.91
CA ILE A 106 6.53 -7.92 7.14
C ILE A 106 7.69 -6.94 6.97
N LYS A 107 7.99 -6.56 5.73
CA LYS A 107 8.81 -5.42 5.40
C LYS A 107 7.90 -4.28 4.95
N ASN A 108 7.89 -3.20 5.74
CA ASN A 108 7.04 -2.03 5.51
C ASN A 108 7.86 -0.91 4.87
N PHE A 109 7.50 -0.52 3.65
CA PHE A 109 8.10 0.60 2.95
C PHE A 109 7.08 1.74 2.81
N LEU A 110 7.52 2.96 3.11
CA LEU A 110 6.80 4.18 2.78
C LEU A 110 7.44 4.82 1.57
N LEU A 111 6.77 4.76 0.44
CA LEU A 111 7.15 5.53 -0.73
C LEU A 111 6.71 6.97 -0.51
N ALA A 112 7.68 7.88 -0.45
CA ALA A 112 7.46 9.30 -0.18
C ALA A 112 7.77 10.16 -1.40
N ALA A 113 7.00 11.22 -1.59
CA ALA A 113 7.29 12.30 -2.52
C ALA A 113 6.77 13.61 -1.95
N ASP A 114 7.35 14.73 -2.38
CA ASP A 114 6.84 16.03 -2.02
C ASP A 114 5.47 16.32 -2.70
N ARG A 115 4.74 17.30 -2.14
CA ARG A 115 3.43 17.72 -2.65
C ARG A 115 3.46 18.04 -4.14
N LYS A 116 4.44 18.81 -4.58
CA LYS A 116 4.57 19.27 -5.96
C LYS A 116 4.71 18.10 -6.94
N THR A 117 5.50 17.10 -6.55
CA THR A 117 5.69 15.87 -7.33
C THR A 117 4.38 15.09 -7.43
N LEU A 118 3.65 14.90 -6.30
CA LEU A 118 2.37 14.19 -6.30
C LEU A 118 1.32 14.88 -7.17
N GLU A 119 1.16 16.20 -7.02
CA GLU A 119 0.23 17.00 -7.82
C GLU A 119 0.56 16.91 -9.32
N SER A 120 1.85 17.02 -9.68
CA SER A 120 2.29 16.89 -11.08
C SER A 120 1.97 15.52 -11.68
N ARG A 121 2.14 14.44 -10.89
CA ARG A 121 1.85 13.07 -11.34
C ARG A 121 0.36 12.84 -11.52
N LEU A 122 -0.48 13.35 -10.60
CA LEU A 122 -1.95 13.29 -10.72
C LEU A 122 -2.43 14.02 -12.00
N ILE A 123 -1.97 15.24 -12.22
CA ILE A 123 -2.31 16.02 -13.43
C ILE A 123 -1.87 15.26 -14.70
N LYS A 124 -0.65 14.69 -14.71
CA LYS A 124 -0.14 13.91 -15.85
C LYS A 124 -0.99 12.67 -16.14
N ARG A 125 -1.58 12.05 -15.12
CA ARG A 125 -2.52 10.93 -15.25
C ARG A 125 -3.88 11.36 -15.81
N GLY A 126 -4.21 12.65 -15.74
CA GLY A 126 -5.48 13.22 -16.19
C GLY A 126 -6.47 13.51 -15.05
N ASP A 127 -6.05 13.41 -13.81
CA ASP A 127 -6.87 13.80 -12.66
C ASP A 127 -7.02 15.31 -12.57
N ASN A 128 -8.22 15.75 -12.22
CA ASN A 128 -8.49 17.16 -11.92
C ASN A 128 -8.00 17.53 -10.52
N ILE A 129 -7.77 18.84 -10.31
CA ILE A 129 -7.39 19.39 -8.99
C ILE A 129 -8.44 19.12 -7.91
N ASP A 130 -9.71 18.91 -8.28
CA ASP A 130 -10.81 18.59 -7.38
C ASP A 130 -11.05 17.08 -7.26
N SER A 131 -10.20 16.23 -7.86
CA SER A 131 -10.32 14.79 -7.75
C SER A 131 -10.11 14.31 -6.32
N TRP A 132 -10.76 13.23 -5.94
CA TRP A 132 -10.64 12.66 -4.59
C TRP A 132 -9.17 12.35 -4.22
N PRO A 133 -8.33 11.72 -5.07
CA PRO A 133 -6.91 11.51 -4.76
C PRO A 133 -6.16 12.81 -4.48
N HIS A 134 -6.46 13.88 -5.22
CA HIS A 134 -5.82 15.19 -5.02
C HIS A 134 -6.18 15.78 -3.63
N GLN A 135 -7.45 15.68 -3.23
CA GLN A 135 -7.91 16.11 -1.91
C GLN A 135 -7.27 15.33 -0.76
N GLN A 136 -6.83 14.07 -1.00
CA GLN A 136 -6.20 13.22 0.01
C GLN A 136 -4.69 13.51 0.20
N ILE A 137 -4.04 14.29 -0.67
CA ILE A 137 -2.58 14.55 -0.58
C ILE A 137 -2.20 15.07 0.81
N GLU A 138 -2.89 16.12 1.28
CA GLU A 138 -2.58 16.74 2.58
C GLU A 138 -2.73 15.77 3.75
N ARG A 139 -3.79 14.98 3.74
CA ARG A 139 -4.05 13.93 4.74
C ARG A 139 -2.91 12.90 4.75
N CYS A 140 -2.50 12.42 3.58
CA CYS A 140 -1.41 11.46 3.44
C CYS A 140 -0.09 12.04 3.94
N LEU A 141 0.28 13.25 3.51
CA LEU A 141 1.52 13.89 3.92
C LEU A 141 1.58 14.10 5.45
N LYS A 142 0.47 14.53 6.06
CA LYS A 142 0.39 14.69 7.52
C LYS A 142 0.51 13.35 8.26
N ALA A 143 -0.20 12.33 7.78
CA ALA A 143 -0.19 11.01 8.42
C ALA A 143 1.21 10.38 8.39
N PHE A 144 1.94 10.56 7.28
CA PHE A 144 3.25 9.91 7.10
C PHE A 144 4.43 10.67 7.70
N ASN A 145 4.27 11.94 8.08
CA ASN A 145 5.35 12.74 8.67
C ASN A 145 5.84 12.24 10.03
N ASN A 146 5.03 11.49 10.78
CA ASN A 146 5.32 11.09 12.16
C ASN A 146 5.36 9.56 12.37
N THR A 147 5.33 8.77 11.31
CA THR A 147 5.33 7.31 11.43
C THR A 147 6.74 6.74 11.50
N LEU A 148 6.98 5.83 12.46
CA LEU A 148 8.25 5.13 12.66
C LEU A 148 8.21 3.67 12.17
N ILE A 149 7.06 3.18 11.73
CA ILE A 149 6.87 1.77 11.35
C ILE A 149 7.29 1.44 9.92
N TYR A 150 7.71 2.43 9.14
CA TYR A 150 8.06 2.27 7.74
C TYR A 150 9.53 2.63 7.48
N GLN A 151 10.13 1.88 6.54
CA GLN A 151 11.36 2.31 5.90
C GLN A 151 11.01 3.26 4.76
N VAL A 152 11.49 4.49 4.84
CA VAL A 152 11.12 5.56 3.88
C VAL A 152 12.00 5.48 2.64
N ILE A 153 11.36 5.50 1.48
CA ILE A 153 12.02 5.59 0.16
C ILE A 153 11.49 6.83 -0.54
N ASP A 154 12.34 7.84 -0.70
CA ASP A 154 12.00 9.03 -1.50
C ASP A 154 11.94 8.67 -2.99
N THR A 155 10.84 9.04 -3.63
CA THR A 155 10.53 8.78 -5.05
C THR A 155 10.51 10.04 -5.90
N SER A 156 10.79 11.23 -5.34
CA SER A 156 10.56 12.52 -5.99
C SER A 156 11.28 12.66 -7.33
N ASN A 157 12.54 12.21 -7.40
CA ASN A 157 13.38 12.32 -8.60
C ASN A 157 13.95 10.97 -9.03
N LYS A 158 13.24 9.87 -8.77
CA LYS A 158 13.70 8.52 -9.08
C LYS A 158 12.82 7.87 -10.13
N GLU A 159 13.48 7.13 -11.01
CA GLU A 159 12.82 6.18 -11.90
C GLU A 159 12.41 4.92 -11.12
N ILE A 160 11.45 4.18 -11.68
CA ILE A 160 10.89 3.01 -11.01
C ILE A 160 11.96 1.95 -10.67
N ASP A 161 12.94 1.77 -11.53
CA ASP A 161 14.01 0.78 -11.33
C ASP A 161 14.90 1.13 -10.13
N GLU A 162 15.12 2.42 -9.85
CA GLU A 162 15.88 2.88 -8.69
C GLU A 162 15.09 2.65 -7.38
N ILE A 163 13.76 2.89 -7.42
CA ILE A 163 12.87 2.62 -6.28
C ILE A 163 12.85 1.12 -5.97
N VAL A 164 12.65 0.30 -6.99
CA VAL A 164 12.62 -1.16 -6.86
C VAL A 164 13.97 -1.70 -6.36
N SER A 165 15.09 -1.19 -6.89
CA SER A 165 16.42 -1.56 -6.43
C SER A 165 16.64 -1.24 -4.94
N SER A 166 16.15 -0.08 -4.48
CA SER A 166 16.20 0.28 -3.06
C SER A 166 15.41 -0.69 -2.19
N ILE A 167 14.23 -1.13 -2.63
CA ILE A 167 13.43 -2.14 -1.92
C ILE A 167 14.15 -3.49 -1.88
N LEU A 168 14.72 -3.93 -3.00
CA LEU A 168 15.41 -5.23 -3.10
C LEU A 168 16.65 -5.33 -2.20
N ILE A 169 17.38 -4.23 -2.02
CA ILE A 169 18.53 -4.17 -1.09
C ILE A 169 18.10 -4.46 0.34
N GLU A 170 16.94 -3.98 0.76
CA GLU A 170 16.46 -4.07 2.14
C GLU A 170 15.78 -5.39 2.48
N ILE A 171 15.39 -6.17 1.50
CA ILE A 171 14.76 -7.47 1.71
C ILE A 171 15.74 -8.65 1.58
N ASN A 172 16.96 -8.42 1.09
CA ASN A 172 18.05 -9.40 1.02
C ASN A 172 18.86 -9.40 2.30
#